data_c554269d876e8f24ff145a74453a0d9b
#
_entry.id   c554269d876e8f24ff145a74453a0d9b
#
_cell.length_a   1.000
_cell.length_b   1.000
_cell.length_c   1.000
_cell.angle_alpha   90.00
_cell.angle_beta   90.00
_cell.angle_gamma   90.00
#
_symmetry.space_group_name_H-M   'P 1'
#
loop_
_entity.id
_entity.type
_entity.pdbx_description
1 polymer ?
#
loop_
_entity_poly.entity_id
_entity_poly.type
_entity_poly.pdbx_seq_one_letter_code
_entity_poly.pdbx_strand_id
1 'polypeptide(L)'
;MSTAAMLVYPDFFKVAVSSSGNHDNDVYNLNWSEKHDGVAEVEGDDGEITFEYDIDRNSSLAANLKGHLLLTTGDIDNNVHHAGTFRMAEALIRANKRFDLFVFPGQRHGYGNMSDYWFWLRAEYFVRHLLGDYRWSANISQLDMEREQSGG
;
A
#
# COMPACT_ATOMS: atom_id res chain seq x y z
N MET A 1 3.89 -5.34 -2.50
CA MET A 1 3.82 -5.91 -3.87
C MET A 1 2.85 -5.17 -4.78
N SER A 2 1.59 -4.88 -4.41
CA SER A 2 0.61 -4.22 -5.30
C SER A 2 1.10 -2.90 -5.90
N THR A 3 1.66 -2.01 -5.08
CA THR A 3 2.22 -0.73 -5.55
C THR A 3 3.39 -0.94 -6.51
N ALA A 4 4.35 -1.81 -6.15
CA ALA A 4 5.49 -2.11 -7.03
C ALA A 4 5.03 -2.66 -8.38
N ALA A 5 4.13 -3.64 -8.40
CA ALA A 5 3.60 -4.22 -9.64
C ALA A 5 2.97 -3.16 -10.54
N MET A 6 2.16 -2.26 -9.96
CA MET A 6 1.52 -1.18 -10.71
C MET A 6 2.52 -0.16 -11.26
N LEU A 7 3.59 0.15 -10.53
CA LEU A 7 4.58 1.14 -10.95
C LEU A 7 5.62 0.57 -11.92
N VAL A 8 5.91 -0.72 -11.84
CA VAL A 8 6.81 -1.42 -12.78
C VAL A 8 6.10 -1.77 -14.09
N TYR A 9 4.80 -2.13 -14.00
CA TYR A 9 3.99 -2.50 -15.16
C TYR A 9 2.76 -1.59 -15.32
N PRO A 10 2.94 -0.27 -15.51
CA PRO A 10 1.85 0.71 -15.46
C PRO A 10 0.85 0.59 -16.62
N ASP A 11 1.23 -0.04 -17.71
CA ASP A 11 0.34 -0.27 -18.84
C ASP A 11 -0.55 -1.49 -18.66
N PHE A 12 -0.17 -2.41 -17.77
CA PHE A 12 -0.92 -3.62 -17.49
C PHE A 12 -1.89 -3.44 -16.31
N PHE A 13 -1.40 -2.98 -15.15
CA PHE A 13 -2.22 -2.82 -13.96
C PHE A 13 -2.98 -1.49 -14.00
N LYS A 14 -4.31 -1.55 -14.01
CA LYS A 14 -5.18 -0.37 -14.07
C LYS A 14 -5.61 0.12 -12.69
N VAL A 15 -5.76 -0.78 -11.74
CA VAL A 15 -6.19 -0.47 -10.37
C VAL A 15 -5.36 -1.28 -9.39
N ALA A 16 -4.91 -0.65 -8.32
CA ALA A 16 -4.27 -1.32 -7.20
C ALA A 16 -4.73 -0.75 -5.86
N VAL A 17 -4.80 -1.62 -4.86
CA VAL A 17 -4.99 -1.25 -3.46
C VAL A 17 -3.79 -1.76 -2.67
N SER A 18 -3.15 -0.87 -1.94
CA SER A 18 -2.01 -1.18 -1.08
C SER A 18 -2.37 -0.87 0.38
N SER A 19 -2.49 -1.93 1.16
CA SER A 19 -2.85 -1.86 2.57
C SER A 19 -1.62 -2.04 3.45
N SER A 20 -1.37 -1.10 4.34
CA SER A 20 -0.23 -1.10 5.28
C SER A 20 1.07 -1.55 4.61
N GLY A 21 1.34 -0.97 3.43
CA GLY A 21 2.43 -1.42 2.57
C GLY A 21 3.79 -0.95 3.06
N ASN A 22 4.78 -1.86 3.06
CA ASN A 22 6.17 -1.46 3.11
C ASN A 22 6.56 -0.91 1.73
N HIS A 23 6.77 0.40 1.65
CA HIS A 23 7.11 1.09 0.42
C HIS A 23 8.59 1.48 0.31
N ASP A 24 9.32 1.32 1.40
CA ASP A 24 10.73 1.71 1.50
C ASP A 24 11.44 0.77 2.49
N ASN A 25 12.19 -0.17 1.95
CA ASN A 25 12.88 -1.18 2.75
C ASN A 25 14.03 -0.61 3.58
N ASP A 26 14.59 0.53 3.20
CA ASP A 26 15.68 1.17 3.96
C ASP A 26 15.23 1.73 5.32
N VAL A 27 13.94 1.93 5.50
CA VAL A 27 13.35 2.44 6.75
C VAL A 27 12.50 1.40 7.47
N TYR A 28 12.52 0.18 6.99
CA TYR A 28 11.84 -0.95 7.60
C TYR A 28 12.80 -1.75 8.50
N ASN A 29 12.33 -2.84 9.06
CA ASN A 29 13.11 -3.72 9.93
C ASN A 29 14.28 -4.35 9.15
N LEU A 30 15.51 -4.03 9.50
CA LEU A 30 16.72 -4.51 8.82
C LEU A 30 16.78 -6.04 8.76
N ASN A 31 16.43 -6.74 9.84
CA ASN A 31 16.44 -8.20 9.84
C ASN A 31 15.45 -8.80 8.83
N TRP A 32 14.35 -8.09 8.56
CA TRP A 32 13.41 -8.50 7.51
C TRP A 32 14.02 -8.26 6.13
N SER A 33 14.56 -7.08 5.91
CA SER A 33 15.12 -6.70 4.61
C SER A 33 16.28 -7.62 4.23
N GLU A 34 17.24 -7.84 5.11
CA GLU A 34 18.35 -8.78 4.87
C GLU A 34 17.89 -10.19 4.49
N LYS A 35 16.87 -10.69 5.19
CA LYS A 35 16.39 -12.06 4.98
C LYS A 35 15.61 -12.24 3.67
N HIS A 36 14.85 -11.23 3.24
CA HIS A 36 13.87 -11.38 2.16
C HIS A 36 14.26 -10.68 0.88
N ASP A 37 15.08 -9.64 0.98
CA ASP A 37 15.40 -8.77 -0.13
C ASP A 37 16.83 -9.00 -0.66
N GLY A 38 17.66 -9.69 0.13
CA GLY A 38 19.05 -9.91 -0.19
C GLY A 38 19.93 -8.70 0.10
N VAL A 39 21.22 -8.95 0.15
CA VAL A 39 22.28 -7.94 0.36
C VAL A 39 23.30 -8.14 -0.74
N ALA A 40 23.62 -7.09 -1.47
CA ALA A 40 24.72 -7.08 -2.41
C ALA A 40 26.01 -6.65 -1.70
N GLU A 41 27.10 -7.41 -1.87
CA GLU A 41 28.42 -6.97 -1.47
C GLU A 41 28.97 -6.05 -2.57
N VAL A 42 29.34 -4.84 -2.18
CA VAL A 42 29.95 -3.85 -3.08
C VAL A 42 31.36 -3.58 -2.58
N GLU A 43 32.36 -3.89 -3.41
CA GLU A 43 33.74 -3.57 -3.13
C GLU A 43 34.05 -2.14 -3.63
N GLY A 44 34.43 -1.26 -2.71
CA GLY A 44 34.85 0.10 -3.04
C GLY A 44 36.24 0.15 -3.69
N ASP A 45 36.60 1.29 -4.30
CA ASP A 45 37.89 1.51 -4.93
C ASP A 45 39.08 1.38 -3.96
N ASP A 46 38.83 1.48 -2.67
CA ASP A 46 39.79 1.33 -1.57
C ASP A 46 39.87 -0.11 -1.03
N GLY A 47 39.10 -1.06 -1.61
CA GLY A 47 39.01 -2.44 -1.18
C GLY A 47 38.14 -2.66 0.06
N GLU A 48 37.44 -1.63 0.55
CA GLU A 48 36.41 -1.83 1.59
C GLU A 48 35.18 -2.50 1.01
N ILE A 49 34.67 -3.51 1.73
CA ILE A 49 33.42 -4.19 1.38
C ILE A 49 32.29 -3.50 2.13
N THR A 50 31.34 -2.94 1.38
CA THR A 50 30.09 -2.41 1.91
C THR A 50 28.92 -3.31 1.50
N PHE A 51 27.82 -3.25 2.26
CA PHE A 51 26.64 -4.03 1.97
C PHE A 51 25.51 -3.07 1.57
N GLU A 52 24.95 -3.27 0.38
CA GLU A 52 23.86 -2.47 -0.13
C GLU A 52 22.62 -3.33 -0.40
N TYR A 53 21.45 -2.73 -0.18
CA TYR A 53 20.20 -3.33 -0.59
C TYR A 53 19.87 -2.87 -2.00
N ASP A 54 19.94 -3.78 -2.97
CA ASP A 54 19.61 -3.50 -4.39
C ASP A 54 18.12 -3.68 -4.64
N ILE A 55 17.30 -2.92 -3.90
CA ILE A 55 15.84 -2.96 -4.07
C ILE A 55 15.33 -1.56 -4.33
N ASP A 56 14.68 -1.41 -5.48
CA ASP A 56 13.97 -0.21 -5.83
C ASP A 56 12.93 0.16 -4.78
N ARG A 57 13.07 1.35 -4.20
CA ARG A 57 12.02 1.93 -3.37
C ARG A 57 10.81 2.22 -4.25
N ASN A 58 9.62 1.85 -3.80
CA ASN A 58 8.40 2.19 -4.54
C ASN A 58 8.28 3.70 -4.82
N SER A 59 8.79 4.53 -3.92
CA SER A 59 8.81 5.99 -4.07
C SER A 59 9.64 6.47 -5.27
N SER A 60 10.72 5.75 -5.62
CA SER A 60 11.55 6.06 -6.81
C SER A 60 10.77 5.86 -8.11
N LEU A 61 9.77 4.98 -8.09
CA LEU A 61 8.96 4.64 -9.25
C LEU A 61 7.65 5.46 -9.33
N ALA A 62 7.42 6.41 -8.43
CA ALA A 62 6.17 7.16 -8.33
C ALA A 62 5.73 7.83 -9.65
N ALA A 63 6.70 8.31 -10.44
CA ALA A 63 6.44 8.95 -11.74
C ALA A 63 5.79 8.01 -12.77
N ASN A 64 5.89 6.69 -12.59
CA ASN A 64 5.35 5.71 -13.50
C ASN A 64 3.85 5.48 -13.33
N LEU A 65 3.23 5.97 -12.26
CA LEU A 65 1.81 5.73 -12.00
C LEU A 65 0.95 6.23 -13.17
N LYS A 66 0.16 5.34 -13.78
CA LYS A 66 -0.81 5.63 -14.84
C LYS A 66 -2.25 5.27 -14.46
N GLY A 67 -2.45 4.30 -13.60
CA GLY A 67 -3.77 3.81 -13.17
C GLY A 67 -4.24 4.43 -11.86
N HIS A 68 -5.20 3.76 -11.22
CA HIS A 68 -5.81 4.17 -9.95
C HIS A 68 -5.17 3.43 -8.78
N LEU A 69 -4.59 4.15 -7.85
CA LEU A 69 -3.93 3.61 -6.67
C LEU A 69 -4.61 4.10 -5.40
N LEU A 70 -5.08 3.17 -4.58
CA LEU A 70 -5.52 3.45 -3.21
C LEU A 70 -4.44 2.98 -2.24
N LEU A 71 -3.92 3.90 -1.45
CA LEU A 71 -3.04 3.64 -0.32
C LEU A 71 -3.88 3.64 0.96
N THR A 72 -3.71 2.63 1.81
CA THR A 72 -4.36 2.60 3.11
C THR A 72 -3.37 2.25 4.22
N THR A 73 -3.54 2.84 5.41
CA THR A 73 -2.71 2.55 6.59
C THR A 73 -3.47 2.82 7.88
N GLY A 74 -3.10 2.13 8.96
CA GLY A 74 -3.51 2.51 10.32
C GLY A 74 -2.57 3.58 10.88
N ASP A 75 -3.09 4.54 11.62
CA ASP A 75 -2.29 5.64 12.18
C ASP A 75 -1.41 5.22 13.37
N ILE A 76 -1.73 4.08 13.99
CA ILE A 76 -0.94 3.46 15.07
C ILE A 76 -0.36 2.09 14.66
N ASP A 77 -0.14 1.87 13.35
CA ASP A 77 0.53 0.66 12.87
C ASP A 77 1.98 0.64 13.34
N ASN A 78 2.29 -0.30 14.23
CA ASN A 78 3.61 -0.49 14.81
C ASN A 78 4.38 -1.69 14.21
N ASN A 79 3.79 -2.36 13.24
CA ASN A 79 4.42 -3.43 12.48
C ASN A 79 5.04 -2.87 11.19
N VAL A 80 4.21 -2.32 10.29
CA VAL A 80 4.68 -1.59 9.11
C VAL A 80 4.33 -0.11 9.30
N HIS A 81 5.30 0.65 9.75
CA HIS A 81 5.07 2.02 10.19
C HIS A 81 4.43 2.88 9.10
N HIS A 82 3.35 3.57 9.43
CA HIS A 82 2.56 4.40 8.51
C HIS A 82 3.38 5.47 7.77
N ALA A 83 4.53 5.87 8.32
CA ALA A 83 5.44 6.82 7.65
C ALA A 83 5.90 6.34 6.27
N GLY A 84 6.02 5.01 6.04
CA GLY A 84 6.31 4.45 4.71
C GLY A 84 5.22 4.79 3.70
N THR A 85 3.96 4.69 4.10
CA THR A 85 2.81 5.08 3.27
C THR A 85 2.80 6.59 2.98
N PHE A 86 3.12 7.42 3.98
CA PHE A 86 3.17 8.88 3.78
C PHE A 86 4.34 9.32 2.89
N ARG A 87 5.50 8.67 2.97
CA ARG A 87 6.61 8.90 2.03
C ARG A 87 6.24 8.54 0.60
N MET A 88 5.51 7.43 0.41
CA MET A 88 4.99 7.06 -0.90
C MET A 88 4.00 8.10 -1.43
N ALA A 89 3.10 8.58 -0.59
CA ALA A 89 2.15 9.64 -0.94
C ALA A 89 2.89 10.94 -1.31
N GLU A 90 3.91 11.35 -0.55
CA GLU A 90 4.74 12.50 -0.88
C GLU A 90 5.40 12.35 -2.26
N ALA A 91 5.98 11.18 -2.56
CA ALA A 91 6.62 10.92 -3.84
C ALA A 91 5.62 11.03 -5.01
N LEU A 92 4.41 10.51 -4.84
CA LEU A 92 3.33 10.63 -5.83
C LEU A 92 2.90 12.08 -6.04
N ILE A 93 2.78 12.87 -4.97
CA ILE A 93 2.46 14.31 -5.04
C ILE A 93 3.56 15.05 -5.81
N ARG A 94 4.83 14.82 -5.47
CA ARG A 94 5.98 15.44 -6.16
C ARG A 94 6.04 15.06 -7.63
N ALA A 95 5.65 13.84 -7.98
CA ALA A 95 5.53 13.37 -9.35
C ALA A 95 4.24 13.84 -10.06
N ASN A 96 3.44 14.70 -9.41
CA ASN A 96 2.15 15.21 -9.91
C ASN A 96 1.17 14.09 -10.31
N LYS A 97 1.14 12.98 -9.55
CA LYS A 97 0.21 11.87 -9.76
C LYS A 97 -1.03 12.02 -8.88
N ARG A 98 -2.14 11.48 -9.38
CA ARG A 98 -3.39 11.39 -8.62
C ARG A 98 -3.51 9.98 -8.05
N PHE A 99 -3.86 9.91 -6.77
CA PHE A 99 -4.05 8.67 -6.03
C PHE A 99 -5.02 8.94 -4.88
N ASP A 100 -5.50 7.90 -4.26
CA ASP A 100 -6.36 7.98 -3.08
C ASP A 100 -5.57 7.50 -1.85
N LEU A 101 -5.80 8.16 -0.73
CA LEU A 101 -5.20 7.80 0.55
C LEU A 101 -6.30 7.72 1.61
N PHE A 102 -6.36 6.60 2.33
CA PHE A 102 -7.26 6.43 3.45
C PHE A 102 -6.49 6.00 4.71
N VAL A 103 -6.63 6.76 5.77
CA VAL A 103 -6.04 6.45 7.07
C VAL A 103 -7.11 5.94 8.00
N PHE A 104 -6.87 4.81 8.64
CA PHE A 104 -7.76 4.20 9.64
C PHE A 104 -7.37 4.66 11.04
N PRO A 105 -8.13 5.61 11.65
CA PRO A 105 -7.79 6.17 12.95
C PRO A 105 -7.86 5.12 14.06
N GLY A 106 -6.86 5.12 14.94
CA GLY A 106 -6.78 4.18 16.07
C GLY A 106 -6.52 2.73 15.67
N GLN A 107 -6.17 2.46 14.40
CA GLN A 107 -5.97 1.10 13.93
C GLN A 107 -4.50 0.73 13.77
N ARG A 108 -4.20 -0.52 14.10
CA ARG A 108 -2.91 -1.18 13.87
C ARG A 108 -2.88 -1.85 12.49
N HIS A 109 -1.86 -2.63 12.25
CA HIS A 109 -1.73 -3.48 11.08
C HIS A 109 -2.96 -4.40 10.91
N GLY A 110 -3.59 -4.38 9.73
CA GLY A 110 -4.80 -5.20 9.44
C GLY A 110 -6.13 -4.61 9.89
N TYR A 111 -6.12 -3.39 10.49
CA TYR A 111 -7.30 -2.55 10.79
C TYR A 111 -8.31 -3.10 11.81
N GLY A 112 -8.02 -4.19 12.52
CA GLY A 112 -8.79 -4.69 13.65
C GLY A 112 -10.31 -4.73 13.42
N ASN A 113 -11.05 -4.00 14.26
CA ASN A 113 -12.52 -3.90 14.16
C ASN A 113 -13.04 -3.06 12.98
N MET A 114 -12.15 -2.42 12.20
CA MET A 114 -12.50 -1.70 10.97
C MET A 114 -12.22 -2.54 9.70
N SER A 115 -11.88 -3.83 9.84
CA SER A 115 -11.56 -4.72 8.72
C SER A 115 -12.70 -4.88 7.72
N ASP A 116 -13.95 -4.89 8.19
CA ASP A 116 -15.13 -4.97 7.32
C ASP A 116 -15.32 -3.68 6.52
N TYR A 117 -15.14 -2.52 7.17
CA TYR A 117 -15.13 -1.24 6.45
C TYR A 117 -14.05 -1.21 5.38
N TRP A 118 -12.83 -1.67 5.71
CA TRP A 118 -11.73 -1.75 4.75
C TRP A 118 -12.04 -2.71 3.60
N PHE A 119 -12.68 -3.85 3.88
CA PHE A 119 -13.10 -4.79 2.83
C PHE A 119 -14.01 -4.10 1.80
N TRP A 120 -15.03 -3.39 2.25
CA TRP A 120 -15.97 -2.70 1.37
C TRP A 120 -15.35 -1.52 0.65
N LEU A 121 -14.53 -0.72 1.33
CA LEU A 121 -13.77 0.37 0.71
C LEU A 121 -12.93 -0.12 -0.48
N ARG A 122 -12.24 -1.24 -0.28
CA ARG A 122 -11.45 -1.89 -1.33
C ARG A 122 -12.32 -2.44 -2.45
N ALA A 123 -13.41 -3.13 -2.13
CA ALA A 123 -14.33 -3.70 -3.11
C ALA A 123 -14.94 -2.60 -4.00
N GLU A 124 -15.42 -1.53 -3.39
CA GLU A 124 -15.97 -0.36 -4.11
C GLU A 124 -14.92 0.31 -4.99
N TYR A 125 -13.68 0.40 -4.53
CA TYR A 125 -12.60 0.97 -5.31
C TYR A 125 -12.37 0.19 -6.61
N PHE A 126 -12.34 -1.14 -6.54
CA PHE A 126 -12.23 -1.99 -7.72
C PHE A 126 -13.47 -1.90 -8.62
N VAL A 127 -14.66 -1.94 -8.05
CA VAL A 127 -15.92 -1.81 -8.82
C VAL A 127 -15.95 -0.49 -9.59
N ARG A 128 -15.61 0.60 -8.93
CA ARG A 128 -15.57 1.93 -9.54
C ARG A 128 -14.58 2.00 -10.71
N HIS A 129 -13.34 1.56 -10.49
CA HIS A 129 -12.26 1.82 -11.43
C HIS A 129 -12.01 0.71 -12.45
N LEU A 130 -12.52 -0.50 -12.22
CA LEU A 130 -12.44 -1.60 -13.20
C LEU A 130 -13.75 -1.80 -13.97
N LEU A 131 -14.90 -1.69 -13.28
CA LEU A 131 -16.21 -1.94 -13.89
C LEU A 131 -16.90 -0.65 -14.33
N GLY A 132 -16.40 0.52 -13.92
CA GLY A 132 -17.04 1.80 -14.21
C GLY A 132 -18.38 2.00 -13.52
N ASP A 133 -18.64 1.23 -12.45
CA ASP A 133 -19.86 1.35 -11.67
C ASP A 133 -19.65 2.32 -10.51
N TYR A 134 -20.31 3.47 -10.59
CA TYR A 134 -20.21 4.56 -9.60
C TYR A 134 -21.40 4.60 -8.63
N ARG A 135 -22.21 3.55 -8.59
CA ARG A 135 -23.31 3.49 -7.62
C ARG A 135 -22.73 3.37 -6.23
N TRP A 136 -23.07 4.35 -5.39
CA TRP A 136 -22.73 4.34 -3.97
C TRP A 136 -23.76 3.47 -3.27
N SER A 137 -23.36 2.51 -2.47
CA SER A 137 -24.32 1.86 -1.62
C SER A 137 -23.86 0.83 -0.60
N ALA A 138 -22.61 0.68 -0.29
CA ALA A 138 -22.31 -0.11 0.88
C ALA A 138 -22.65 0.68 2.14
N ASN A 139 -23.88 0.63 2.58
CA ASN A 139 -24.26 1.03 3.92
C ASN A 139 -23.85 -0.09 4.87
N ILE A 140 -22.72 0.07 5.55
CA ILE A 140 -22.14 -0.92 6.47
C ILE A 140 -23.13 -1.30 7.56
N SER A 141 -23.88 -0.33 8.09
CA SER A 141 -24.90 -0.59 9.09
C SER A 141 -26.03 -1.50 8.56
N GLN A 142 -26.36 -1.39 7.28
CA GLN A 142 -27.35 -2.26 6.66
C GLN A 142 -26.83 -3.68 6.46
N LEU A 143 -25.56 -3.81 6.05
CA LEU A 143 -24.90 -5.10 5.88
C LEU A 143 -24.72 -5.83 7.20
N ASP A 144 -24.41 -5.12 8.28
CA ASP A 144 -24.31 -5.70 9.61
C ASP A 144 -25.67 -6.16 10.11
N MET A 145 -26.73 -5.39 9.89
CA MET A 145 -28.10 -5.81 10.23
C MET A 145 -28.55 -7.04 9.43
N GLU A 146 -28.22 -7.12 8.15
CA GLU A 146 -28.53 -8.28 7.31
C GLU A 146 -27.78 -9.54 7.76
N ARG A 147 -26.53 -9.40 8.22
CA ARG A 147 -25.73 -10.49 8.79
C ARG A 147 -26.32 -11.00 10.10
N GLU A 148 -26.71 -10.11 11.00
CA GLU A 148 -27.35 -10.48 12.27
C GLU A 148 -28.67 -11.21 12.06
N GLN A 149 -29.45 -10.83 11.04
CA GLN A 149 -30.70 -11.48 10.68
C GLN A 149 -30.54 -12.84 9.98
N SER A 150 -29.42 -13.04 9.27
CA SER A 150 -29.14 -14.29 8.54
C SER A 150 -28.38 -15.35 9.34
N GLY A 151 -27.87 -15.01 10.51
CA GLY A 151 -27.10 -15.88 11.42
C GLY A 151 -27.88 -16.45 12.59
N GLY A 152 -29.22 -16.30 12.62
CA GLY A 152 -30.12 -16.82 13.64
C GLY A 152 -30.73 -18.19 13.29
#